data_486c6b2672dce24e1f96fb326e27579f
#
_entry.id   486c6b2672dce24e1f96fb326e27579f
#
_cell.length_a   1.000
_cell.length_b   1.000
_cell.length_c   1.000
_cell.angle_alpha   90.00
_cell.angle_beta   90.00
_cell.angle_gamma   90.00
#
_symmetry.space_group_name_H-M   'P 1'
#
loop_
_entity.id
_entity.type
_entity.pdbx_description
1 polymer ?
#
loop_
_entity_poly.entity_id
_entity_poly.type
_entity_poly.pdbx_seq_one_letter_code
_entity_poly.pdbx_strand_id
1 'polypeptide(L)'
;MEKYNEDYLNGLIAKAKKSWDGVDVDSFMNNLRDMETIKCKDLMYGDWCRNGHGYPMQITNVGEDYAYATFEGLEGDPWEFDDKNFPPCAVEVTKELLKANGWKVYDDDFLEEVYPSFCYKEVNHLEWKCGTLSILIDYEKDNERVYSDIIIPCKYVHQLQQVLRLAGMTELANNFKVK
;
A
#
# COMPACT_ATOMS: atom_id res chain seq x y z
N MET A 1 7.55 -4.54 -14.12
CA MET A 1 7.03 -5.52 -13.14
C MET A 1 7.97 -6.72 -13.13
N GLU A 2 8.76 -6.87 -12.09
CA GLU A 2 9.57 -8.08 -11.89
C GLU A 2 8.75 -9.03 -11.01
N LYS A 3 8.47 -10.21 -11.52
CA LYS A 3 7.86 -11.30 -10.74
C LYS A 3 8.95 -11.97 -9.89
N TYR A 4 8.59 -12.58 -8.78
CA TYR A 4 9.49 -13.44 -8.00
C TYR A 4 10.26 -14.39 -8.92
N ASN A 5 11.56 -14.58 -8.63
CA ASN A 5 12.40 -15.53 -9.37
C ASN A 5 11.80 -16.94 -9.20
N GLU A 6 11.39 -17.57 -10.32
CA GLU A 6 10.74 -18.89 -10.32
C GLU A 6 11.59 -20.00 -9.69
N ASP A 7 12.91 -19.93 -9.84
CA ASP A 7 13.81 -20.93 -9.24
C ASP A 7 13.85 -20.83 -7.73
N TYR A 8 13.79 -19.62 -7.18
CA TYR A 8 13.70 -19.38 -5.73
C TYR A 8 12.36 -19.88 -5.17
N LEU A 9 11.24 -19.57 -5.85
CA LEU A 9 9.93 -20.03 -5.47
C LEU A 9 9.83 -21.57 -5.50
N ASN A 10 10.37 -22.21 -6.53
CA ASN A 10 10.40 -23.67 -6.65
C ASN A 10 11.25 -24.30 -5.54
N GLY A 11 12.35 -23.65 -5.12
CA GLY A 11 13.17 -24.07 -4.00
C GLY A 11 12.43 -24.00 -2.65
N LEU A 12 11.63 -22.94 -2.44
CA LEU A 12 10.77 -22.78 -1.26
C LEU A 12 9.65 -23.82 -1.23
N ILE A 13 8.99 -24.07 -2.36
CA ILE A 13 7.97 -25.12 -2.50
C ILE A 13 8.53 -26.50 -2.09
N ALA A 14 9.70 -26.85 -2.59
CA ALA A 14 10.33 -28.12 -2.28
C ALA A 14 10.68 -28.28 -0.79
N LYS A 15 11.07 -27.18 -0.12
CA LYS A 15 11.35 -27.15 1.33
C LYS A 15 10.05 -27.19 2.15
N ALA A 16 9.05 -26.41 1.76
CA ALA A 16 7.77 -26.31 2.47
C ALA A 16 6.99 -27.65 2.41
N LYS A 17 6.95 -28.32 1.27
CA LYS A 17 6.32 -29.65 1.11
C LYS A 17 6.94 -30.72 2.01
N LYS A 18 8.18 -30.53 2.47
CA LYS A 18 8.84 -31.44 3.43
C LYS A 18 8.58 -31.14 4.89
N SER A 19 8.21 -29.89 5.22
CA SER A 19 8.15 -29.41 6.61
C SER A 19 6.75 -29.02 7.09
N TRP A 20 5.78 -28.86 6.19
CA TRP A 20 4.45 -28.36 6.51
C TRP A 20 3.38 -29.42 6.24
N ASP A 21 3.21 -30.30 7.22
CA ASP A 21 2.16 -31.34 7.16
C ASP A 21 0.78 -30.66 7.27
N GLY A 22 -0.07 -30.84 6.24
CA GLY A 22 -1.46 -30.36 6.22
C GLY A 22 -1.70 -28.93 5.68
N VAL A 23 -0.67 -28.23 5.20
CA VAL A 23 -0.85 -26.92 4.53
C VAL A 23 -0.90 -27.11 3.02
N ASP A 24 -1.88 -26.49 2.37
CA ASP A 24 -1.93 -26.41 0.89
C ASP A 24 -0.85 -25.43 0.38
N VAL A 25 0.36 -25.97 0.27
CA VAL A 25 1.54 -25.22 -0.15
C VAL A 25 1.39 -24.69 -1.57
N ASP A 26 0.69 -25.40 -2.44
CA ASP A 26 0.51 -24.99 -3.84
C ASP A 26 -0.42 -23.77 -3.94
N SER A 27 -1.52 -23.73 -3.17
CA SER A 27 -2.38 -22.55 -3.06
C SER A 27 -1.65 -21.35 -2.47
N PHE A 28 -0.89 -21.57 -1.40
CA PHE A 28 -0.06 -20.53 -0.78
C PHE A 28 0.96 -19.93 -1.77
N MET A 29 1.65 -20.77 -2.54
CA MET A 29 2.65 -20.33 -3.50
C MET A 29 2.06 -19.67 -4.74
N ASN A 30 0.84 -20.08 -5.15
CA ASN A 30 0.13 -19.38 -6.23
C ASN A 30 -0.26 -17.96 -5.80
N ASN A 31 -0.72 -17.78 -4.57
CA ASN A 31 -0.98 -16.44 -4.02
C ASN A 31 0.28 -15.56 -4.01
N LEU A 32 1.46 -16.12 -3.72
CA LEU A 32 2.73 -15.38 -3.79
C LEU A 32 3.12 -14.98 -5.22
N ARG A 33 2.85 -15.83 -6.21
CA ARG A 33 3.12 -15.54 -7.62
C ARG A 33 2.30 -14.38 -8.17
N ASP A 34 1.10 -14.18 -7.62
CA ASP A 34 0.19 -13.11 -8.02
C ASP A 34 0.45 -11.78 -7.29
N MET A 35 1.32 -11.78 -6.26
CA MET A 35 1.68 -10.57 -5.55
C MET A 35 2.58 -9.67 -6.43
N GLU A 36 2.18 -8.43 -6.58
CA GLU A 36 3.03 -7.43 -7.24
C GLU A 36 4.15 -6.98 -6.29
N THR A 37 5.39 -7.08 -6.75
CA THR A 37 6.56 -6.67 -5.97
C THR A 37 6.85 -5.18 -6.14
N ILE A 38 7.42 -4.57 -5.11
CA ILE A 38 7.83 -3.17 -5.07
C ILE A 38 9.35 -3.16 -4.98
N LYS A 39 10.02 -2.18 -5.61
CA LYS A 39 11.44 -1.96 -5.36
C LYS A 39 11.64 -1.22 -4.05
N CYS A 40 12.65 -1.63 -3.27
CA CYS A 40 12.93 -1.02 -1.96
C CYS A 40 13.07 0.50 -2.05
N LYS A 41 13.76 1.02 -3.08
CA LYS A 41 13.94 2.46 -3.31
C LYS A 41 12.64 3.24 -3.58
N ASP A 42 11.55 2.56 -3.97
CA ASP A 42 10.26 3.18 -4.27
C ASP A 42 9.38 3.28 -3.01
N LEU A 43 9.87 2.79 -1.86
CA LEU A 43 9.22 2.89 -0.56
C LEU A 43 9.74 4.09 0.24
N MET A 44 8.96 4.52 1.23
CA MET A 44 9.31 5.56 2.18
C MET A 44 9.09 5.06 3.62
N TYR A 45 9.75 5.70 4.58
CA TYR A 45 9.47 5.47 6.00
C TYR A 45 7.97 5.59 6.30
N GLY A 46 7.44 4.60 7.00
CA GLY A 46 6.03 4.53 7.37
C GLY A 46 5.10 3.97 6.28
N ASP A 47 5.61 3.62 5.10
CA ASP A 47 4.82 2.94 4.09
C ASP A 47 4.45 1.53 4.52
N TRP A 48 3.27 1.06 4.08
CA TRP A 48 2.84 -0.31 4.27
C TRP A 48 3.15 -1.15 3.03
N CYS A 49 3.72 -2.32 3.29
CA CYS A 49 3.91 -3.39 2.31
C CYS A 49 3.53 -4.74 2.94
N ARG A 50 3.71 -5.82 2.21
CA ARG A 50 3.65 -7.19 2.74
C ARG A 50 4.96 -7.90 2.51
N ASN A 51 5.29 -8.85 3.39
CA ASN A 51 6.36 -9.79 3.09
C ASN A 51 5.87 -10.89 2.14
N GLY A 52 6.79 -11.74 1.67
CA GLY A 52 6.47 -12.85 0.78
C GLY A 52 5.50 -13.90 1.36
N HIS A 53 5.18 -13.81 2.66
CA HIS A 53 4.17 -14.64 3.32
C HIS A 53 2.79 -13.95 3.41
N GLY A 54 2.66 -12.73 2.86
CA GLY A 54 1.41 -11.96 2.87
C GLY A 54 1.15 -11.16 4.16
N TYR A 55 2.06 -11.18 5.13
CA TYR A 55 1.89 -10.42 6.38
C TYR A 55 2.16 -8.93 6.16
N PRO A 56 1.26 -8.05 6.65
CA PRO A 56 1.46 -6.61 6.55
C PRO A 56 2.61 -6.16 7.45
N MET A 57 3.44 -5.28 6.92
CA MET A 57 4.62 -4.74 7.57
C MET A 57 4.74 -3.24 7.27
N GLN A 58 5.26 -2.48 8.23
CA GLN A 58 5.49 -1.05 8.07
C GLN A 58 6.99 -0.77 7.91
N ILE A 59 7.35 -0.01 6.89
CA ILE A 59 8.73 0.35 6.58
C ILE A 59 9.31 1.28 7.64
N THR A 60 10.47 0.91 8.17
CA THR A 60 11.19 1.67 9.20
C THR A 60 12.50 2.26 8.71
N ASN A 61 13.04 1.76 7.60
CA ASN A 61 14.23 2.32 6.95
C ASN A 61 14.26 1.92 5.47
N VAL A 62 14.85 2.74 4.62
CA VAL A 62 14.97 2.50 3.17
C VAL A 62 16.38 2.83 2.71
N GLY A 63 16.97 1.92 1.94
CA GLY A 63 18.19 2.10 1.17
C GLY A 63 17.94 2.03 -0.34
N GLU A 64 18.97 1.92 -1.13
CA GLU A 64 18.86 1.87 -2.59
C GLU A 64 18.24 0.55 -3.07
N ASP A 65 18.68 -0.58 -2.52
CA ASP A 65 18.28 -1.94 -2.89
C ASP A 65 17.79 -2.79 -1.70
N TYR A 66 17.62 -2.16 -0.53
CA TYR A 66 17.12 -2.81 0.67
C TYR A 66 16.12 -1.91 1.43
N ALA A 67 15.28 -2.52 2.23
CA ALA A 67 14.41 -1.83 3.19
C ALA A 67 14.26 -2.66 4.46
N TYR A 68 14.08 -1.98 5.59
CA TYR A 68 13.73 -2.62 6.86
C TYR A 68 12.28 -2.33 7.21
N ALA A 69 11.60 -3.32 7.76
CA ALA A 69 10.21 -3.18 8.18
C ALA A 69 9.93 -3.94 9.47
N THR A 70 8.90 -3.54 10.18
CA THR A 70 8.43 -4.18 11.39
C THR A 70 6.97 -4.60 11.25
N PHE A 71 6.56 -5.63 11.99
CA PHE A 71 5.15 -5.96 12.17
C PHE A 71 4.51 -4.96 13.12
N GLU A 72 3.25 -4.59 12.88
CA GLU A 72 2.53 -3.69 13.79
C GLU A 72 2.41 -4.32 15.19
N GLY A 73 2.84 -3.57 16.21
CA GLY A 73 2.69 -3.97 17.62
C GLY A 73 3.63 -5.09 18.10
N LEU A 74 4.60 -5.51 17.29
CA LEU A 74 5.61 -6.47 17.71
C LEU A 74 6.94 -5.75 17.94
N GLU A 75 7.49 -5.92 19.15
CA GLU A 75 8.88 -5.56 19.43
C GLU A 75 9.77 -6.73 18.99
N GLY A 76 10.70 -6.47 18.10
CA GLY A 76 11.65 -7.47 17.58
C GLY A 76 12.59 -6.87 16.57
N ASP A 77 13.52 -7.68 16.08
CA ASP A 77 14.42 -7.27 15.02
C ASP A 77 13.62 -6.95 13.75
N PRO A 78 13.95 -5.86 13.07
CA PRO A 78 13.29 -5.51 11.82
C PRO A 78 13.55 -6.58 10.75
N TRP A 79 12.53 -6.84 9.95
CA TRP A 79 12.65 -7.68 8.77
C TRP A 79 13.40 -6.92 7.68
N GLU A 80 14.38 -7.56 7.05
CA GLU A 80 15.11 -6.99 5.92
C GLU A 80 14.49 -7.47 4.60
N PHE A 81 14.14 -6.52 3.77
CA PHE A 81 13.79 -6.74 2.37
C PHE A 81 14.99 -6.43 1.48
N ASP A 82 15.14 -7.19 0.41
CA ASP A 82 16.04 -6.88 -0.68
C ASP A 82 15.38 -7.17 -2.04
N ASP A 83 15.76 -6.39 -3.06
CA ASP A 83 15.11 -6.43 -4.37
C ASP A 83 15.31 -7.77 -5.12
N LYS A 84 16.27 -8.59 -4.71
CA LYS A 84 16.63 -9.83 -5.42
C LYS A 84 15.99 -11.08 -4.83
N ASN A 85 16.08 -11.22 -3.49
CA ASN A 85 15.73 -12.47 -2.81
C ASN A 85 14.41 -12.34 -2.03
N PHE A 86 14.19 -11.18 -1.40
CA PHE A 86 13.04 -10.92 -0.53
C PHE A 86 12.42 -9.56 -0.83
N PRO A 87 11.90 -9.33 -2.04
CA PRO A 87 11.31 -8.04 -2.37
C PRO A 87 10.02 -7.80 -1.55
N PRO A 88 9.77 -6.54 -1.16
CA PRO A 88 8.49 -6.18 -0.56
C PRO A 88 7.36 -6.33 -1.57
N CYS A 89 6.19 -6.75 -1.10
CA CYS A 89 4.99 -6.92 -1.93
C CYS A 89 4.00 -5.78 -1.71
N ALA A 90 3.32 -5.40 -2.77
CA ALA A 90 2.32 -4.33 -2.74
C ALA A 90 1.07 -4.75 -1.97
N VAL A 91 0.47 -3.81 -1.26
CA VAL A 91 -0.86 -3.93 -0.65
C VAL A 91 -1.83 -3.16 -1.54
N GLU A 92 -2.81 -3.85 -2.10
CA GLU A 92 -3.83 -3.20 -2.92
C GLU A 92 -4.78 -2.35 -2.04
N VAL A 93 -5.14 -1.17 -2.53
CA VAL A 93 -6.16 -0.34 -1.89
C VAL A 93 -7.52 -0.94 -2.21
N THR A 94 -8.25 -1.33 -1.18
CA THR A 94 -9.61 -1.84 -1.30
C THR A 94 -10.60 -0.94 -0.55
N LYS A 95 -11.87 -1.04 -0.91
CA LYS A 95 -12.98 -0.37 -0.25
C LYS A 95 -13.02 -0.69 1.25
N GLU A 96 -12.83 -1.96 1.61
CA GLU A 96 -12.83 -2.43 2.99
C GLU A 96 -11.68 -1.83 3.78
N LEU A 97 -10.49 -1.77 3.16
CA LEU A 97 -9.29 -1.19 3.76
C LEU A 97 -9.47 0.30 4.01
N LEU A 98 -10.04 1.03 3.05
CA LEU A 98 -10.35 2.46 3.21
C LEU A 98 -11.39 2.70 4.30
N LYS A 99 -12.46 1.90 4.36
CA LYS A 99 -13.45 1.93 5.45
C LYS A 99 -12.80 1.73 6.82
N ALA A 100 -11.93 0.73 6.94
CA ALA A 100 -11.20 0.44 8.18
C ALA A 100 -10.29 1.60 8.62
N ASN A 101 -9.89 2.47 7.68
CA ASN A 101 -9.10 3.67 7.92
C ASN A 101 -9.95 4.96 8.02
N GLY A 102 -11.26 4.84 8.26
CA GLY A 102 -12.15 5.97 8.54
C GLY A 102 -12.67 6.70 7.30
N TRP A 103 -12.42 6.18 6.10
CA TRP A 103 -12.98 6.75 4.88
C TRP A 103 -14.47 6.43 4.78
N LYS A 104 -15.26 7.40 4.32
CA LYS A 104 -16.68 7.19 4.02
C LYS A 104 -16.81 6.56 2.64
N VAL A 105 -17.61 5.52 2.54
CA VAL A 105 -17.87 4.83 1.29
C VAL A 105 -19.31 5.12 0.88
N TYR A 106 -19.48 5.61 -0.33
CA TYR A 106 -20.76 5.81 -0.96
C TYR A 106 -20.97 4.72 -2.00
N ASP A 107 -21.98 3.89 -1.76
CA ASP A 107 -22.44 2.89 -2.71
C ASP A 107 -23.46 3.56 -3.62
N ASP A 108 -23.03 4.02 -4.77
CA ASP A 108 -23.93 4.28 -5.87
C ASP A 108 -23.86 3.10 -6.83
N ASP A 109 -24.95 2.68 -7.43
CA ASP A 109 -25.03 1.46 -8.25
C ASP A 109 -24.02 1.45 -9.43
N PHE A 110 -23.38 2.60 -9.68
CA PHE A 110 -22.42 2.78 -10.77
C PHE A 110 -21.02 3.22 -10.35
N LEU A 111 -20.79 3.70 -9.13
CA LEU A 111 -19.53 4.31 -8.72
C LEU A 111 -19.20 4.03 -7.25
N GLU A 112 -18.13 3.27 -7.01
CA GLU A 112 -17.57 3.12 -5.67
C GLU A 112 -16.71 4.36 -5.34
N GLU A 113 -17.29 5.31 -4.62
CA GLU A 113 -16.61 6.53 -4.16
C GLU A 113 -16.24 6.40 -2.68
N VAL A 114 -15.06 6.88 -2.34
CA VAL A 114 -14.56 6.85 -0.97
C VAL A 114 -14.10 8.24 -0.58
N TYR A 115 -14.65 8.76 0.52
CA TYR A 115 -14.32 10.08 1.03
C TYR A 115 -13.71 9.99 2.43
N PRO A 116 -12.65 10.76 2.74
CA PRO A 116 -12.17 10.88 4.11
C PRO A 116 -13.20 11.60 4.98
N SER A 117 -13.22 11.29 6.26
CA SER A 117 -14.14 11.92 7.21
C SER A 117 -13.76 13.35 7.63
N PHE A 118 -12.67 13.90 7.09
CA PHE A 118 -12.16 15.23 7.41
C PHE A 118 -11.56 15.90 6.17
N CYS A 119 -11.48 17.23 6.18
CA CYS A 119 -10.88 18.04 5.14
C CYS A 119 -9.64 18.76 5.69
N TYR A 120 -8.59 18.84 4.89
CA TYR A 120 -7.43 19.69 5.16
C TYR A 120 -7.63 21.08 4.56
N LYS A 121 -6.90 22.08 5.08
CA LYS A 121 -7.13 23.51 4.83
C LYS A 121 -7.24 23.94 3.37
N GLU A 122 -6.60 23.24 2.46
CA GLU A 122 -6.56 23.57 1.02
C GLU A 122 -7.07 22.42 0.15
N VAL A 123 -7.39 21.29 0.77
CA VAL A 123 -7.96 20.12 0.11
C VAL A 123 -9.42 20.01 0.54
N ASN A 124 -10.33 20.33 -0.36
CA ASN A 124 -11.76 20.30 -0.06
C ASN A 124 -12.36 18.91 -0.17
N HIS A 125 -11.72 18.05 -0.96
CA HIS A 125 -12.27 16.75 -1.23
C HIS A 125 -11.19 15.77 -1.68
N LEU A 126 -11.24 14.58 -1.14
CA LEU A 126 -10.46 13.41 -1.57
C LEU A 126 -11.40 12.31 -1.97
N GLU A 127 -11.18 11.77 -3.14
CA GLU A 127 -11.96 10.65 -3.67
C GLU A 127 -11.02 9.58 -4.20
N TRP A 128 -11.21 8.34 -3.75
CA TRP A 128 -10.53 7.20 -4.35
C TRP A 128 -11.54 6.33 -5.10
N LYS A 129 -11.23 6.02 -6.36
CA LYS A 129 -12.10 5.26 -7.23
C LYS A 129 -11.28 4.41 -8.18
N CYS A 130 -11.53 3.11 -8.18
CA CYS A 130 -10.93 2.17 -9.14
C CYS A 130 -9.41 2.32 -9.31
N GLY A 131 -8.66 2.49 -8.22
CA GLY A 131 -7.21 2.64 -8.25
C GLY A 131 -6.69 4.03 -8.61
N THR A 132 -7.54 5.04 -8.53
CA THR A 132 -7.21 6.44 -8.80
C THR A 132 -7.63 7.31 -7.62
N LEU A 133 -6.73 8.19 -7.16
CA LEU A 133 -7.03 9.23 -6.17
C LEU A 133 -7.26 10.55 -6.88
N SER A 134 -8.39 11.17 -6.64
CA SER A 134 -8.72 12.53 -7.05
C SER A 134 -8.60 13.45 -5.84
N ILE A 135 -7.90 14.57 -6.01
CA ILE A 135 -7.71 15.61 -5.00
C ILE A 135 -8.27 16.89 -5.54
N LEU A 136 -9.38 17.35 -4.98
CA LEU A 136 -9.96 18.65 -5.31
C LEU A 136 -9.39 19.73 -4.41
N ILE A 137 -8.70 20.69 -5.03
CA ILE A 137 -8.12 21.85 -4.38
C ILE A 137 -8.98 23.07 -4.70
N ASP A 138 -9.40 23.80 -3.67
CA ASP A 138 -10.13 25.05 -3.77
C ASP A 138 -9.22 26.19 -3.29
N TYR A 139 -8.92 27.14 -4.18
CA TYR A 139 -8.08 28.29 -3.85
C TYR A 139 -8.61 29.56 -4.50
N GLU A 140 -8.28 30.69 -3.93
CA GLU A 140 -8.64 32.01 -4.45
C GLU A 140 -7.48 32.55 -5.31
N LYS A 141 -7.83 32.95 -6.54
CA LYS A 141 -6.91 33.61 -7.46
C LYS A 141 -7.61 34.81 -8.10
N ASP A 142 -6.98 35.98 -7.99
CA ASP A 142 -7.48 37.24 -8.57
C ASP A 142 -8.93 37.60 -8.14
N ASN A 143 -9.32 37.29 -6.88
CA ASN A 143 -10.67 37.38 -6.30
C ASN A 143 -11.70 36.43 -6.96
N GLU A 144 -11.27 35.44 -7.68
CA GLU A 144 -12.10 34.36 -8.19
C GLU A 144 -11.79 33.05 -7.52
N ARG A 145 -12.83 32.26 -7.19
CA ARG A 145 -12.70 30.94 -6.62
C ARG A 145 -12.36 29.94 -7.72
N VAL A 146 -11.22 29.31 -7.62
CA VAL A 146 -10.70 28.35 -8.62
C VAL A 146 -10.67 26.96 -8.01
N TYR A 147 -11.18 25.99 -8.76
CA TYR A 147 -11.13 24.58 -8.42
C TYR A 147 -10.14 23.88 -9.33
N SER A 148 -9.29 23.06 -8.75
CA SER A 148 -8.38 22.21 -9.50
C SER A 148 -8.52 20.78 -9.03
N ASP A 149 -8.72 19.87 -9.98
CA ASP A 149 -8.78 18.44 -9.72
C ASP A 149 -7.48 17.78 -10.19
N ILE A 150 -6.79 17.15 -9.23
CA ILE A 150 -5.55 16.42 -9.49
C ILE A 150 -5.86 14.93 -9.41
N ILE A 151 -5.73 14.23 -10.53
CA ILE A 151 -6.02 12.80 -10.64
C ILE A 151 -4.70 12.02 -10.70
N ILE A 152 -4.49 11.12 -9.75
CA ILE A 152 -3.26 10.36 -9.58
C ILE A 152 -3.57 8.86 -9.55
N PRO A 153 -2.90 8.04 -10.38
CA PRO A 153 -2.97 6.58 -10.24
C PRO A 153 -2.52 6.16 -8.84
N CYS A 154 -3.35 5.42 -8.13
CA CYS A 154 -3.15 5.08 -6.72
C CYS A 154 -3.77 3.71 -6.40
N LYS A 155 -3.21 2.66 -7.00
CA LYS A 155 -3.69 1.30 -6.84
C LYS A 155 -3.27 0.68 -5.52
N TYR A 156 -2.09 1.05 -5.01
CA TYR A 156 -1.47 0.45 -3.84
C TYR A 156 -1.35 1.41 -2.66
N VAL A 157 -1.36 0.84 -1.45
CA VAL A 157 -1.33 1.61 -0.19
C VAL A 157 -0.12 2.51 -0.09
N HIS A 158 1.09 2.04 -0.41
CA HIS A 158 2.29 2.88 -0.39
C HIS A 158 2.15 4.10 -1.31
N GLN A 159 1.58 3.93 -2.51
CA GLN A 159 1.31 5.05 -3.43
C GLN A 159 0.32 6.05 -2.81
N LEU A 160 -0.78 5.55 -2.22
CA LEU A 160 -1.75 6.38 -1.51
C LEU A 160 -1.08 7.18 -0.39
N GLN A 161 -0.28 6.52 0.47
CA GLN A 161 0.40 7.18 1.58
C GLN A 161 1.39 8.25 1.09
N GLN A 162 2.15 7.97 0.02
CA GLN A 162 3.11 8.93 -0.54
C GLN A 162 2.40 10.14 -1.12
N VAL A 163 1.33 9.95 -1.87
CA VAL A 163 0.52 11.06 -2.42
C VAL A 163 -0.09 11.90 -1.29
N LEU A 164 -0.62 11.27 -0.25
CA LEU A 164 -1.15 11.98 0.91
C LEU A 164 -0.08 12.83 1.62
N ARG A 165 1.14 12.30 1.77
CA ARG A 165 2.26 13.07 2.35
C ARG A 165 2.66 14.25 1.47
N LEU A 166 2.76 14.05 0.14
CA LEU A 166 3.06 15.12 -0.82
C LEU A 166 1.99 16.21 -0.82
N ALA A 167 0.73 15.84 -0.61
CA ALA A 167 -0.39 16.78 -0.47
C ALA A 167 -0.49 17.44 0.93
N GLY A 168 0.51 17.24 1.81
CA GLY A 168 0.53 17.81 3.16
C GLY A 168 -0.32 17.07 4.19
N MET A 169 -0.94 15.95 3.82
CA MET A 169 -1.81 15.13 4.68
C MET A 169 -1.04 14.03 5.41
N THR A 170 0.09 14.39 6.00
CA THR A 170 1.05 13.45 6.61
C THR A 170 0.42 12.62 7.73
N GLU A 171 -0.44 13.21 8.56
CA GLU A 171 -1.11 12.48 9.64
C GLU A 171 -2.05 11.40 9.10
N LEU A 172 -2.80 11.69 8.03
CA LEU A 172 -3.66 10.72 7.38
C LEU A 172 -2.85 9.54 6.81
N ALA A 173 -1.73 9.85 6.15
CA ALA A 173 -0.84 8.84 5.62
C ALA A 173 -0.21 7.95 6.70
N ASN A 174 0.28 8.55 7.80
CA ASN A 174 0.98 7.82 8.87
C ASN A 174 0.04 7.02 9.76
N ASN A 175 -1.21 7.46 9.91
CA ASN A 175 -2.23 6.75 10.68
C ASN A 175 -2.92 5.64 9.89
N PHE A 176 -2.62 5.52 8.60
CA PHE A 176 -3.17 4.44 7.77
C PHE A 176 -2.70 3.07 8.29
N LYS A 177 -3.62 2.11 8.36
CA LYS A 177 -3.39 0.77 8.91
C LYS A 177 -3.76 -0.30 7.89
N VAL A 178 -2.92 -1.30 7.78
CA VAL A 178 -3.16 -2.52 7.01
C VAL A 178 -3.31 -3.68 8.01
N LYS A 179 -4.50 -4.26 8.05
CA LYS A 179 -4.81 -5.40 8.91
C LYS A 179 -4.93 -6.68 8.08
#